data_3a4a50a3199a5a3132681fcea0227b75
#
_entry.id   3a4a50a3199a5a3132681fcea0227b75
#
_cell.length_a   1.000
_cell.length_b   1.000
_cell.length_c   1.000
_cell.angle_alpha   90.00
_cell.angle_beta   90.00
_cell.angle_gamma   90.00
#
_symmetry.space_group_name_H-M   'P 1'
#
loop_
_entity.id
_entity.type
_entity.pdbx_description
1 polymer ?
#
loop_
_entity_poly.entity_id
_entity_poly.type
_entity_poly.pdbx_seq_one_letter_code
_entity_poly.pdbx_strand_id
1 'polypeptide(L)'
;MTRKSRKPFDGHAPGLTGSQLEKYVSAGISTDHECTSIAEAREKISLGMKILIREGSAARNLDELKLLFKTDPAMLMLCSDDLHPEMLVKQHINKLVSRLVSEGYDLFDVLRSCTVNPIRHYSLESGVLAIGDPADFILVDDPRSMNVFETWIDGKKVFDRGEILFSPGKSVRINNFNCTGIIPDSLELRPEKEKMRVIEAFDGSLVTKELIINHRGMFPLTADTQADLLKV
;
A
#
# COMPACT_ATOMS: atom_id res chain seq x y z
N MET A 1 -8.52 -11.88 19.14
CA MET A 1 -7.10 -12.34 19.15
C MET A 1 -6.13 -11.17 19.32
N THR A 2 -6.22 -10.11 18.56
CA THR A 2 -5.28 -8.97 18.52
C THR A 2 -5.09 -8.25 19.87
N ARG A 3 -6.16 -8.06 20.65
CA ARG A 3 -6.04 -7.47 22.01
C ARG A 3 -5.13 -8.23 22.97
N LYS A 4 -4.95 -9.55 22.75
CA LYS A 4 -4.05 -10.38 23.59
C LYS A 4 -2.59 -10.23 23.21
N SER A 5 -2.28 -9.83 21.96
CA SER A 5 -0.90 -9.68 21.46
C SER A 5 -0.25 -8.36 21.82
N ARG A 6 -1.01 -7.39 22.33
CA ARG A 6 -0.58 -5.99 22.57
C ARG A 6 -0.01 -5.27 21.34
N LYS A 7 -0.31 -5.78 20.14
CA LYS A 7 0.06 -5.11 18.88
C LYS A 7 -1.00 -4.06 18.52
N PRO A 8 -0.63 -2.99 17.80
CA PRO A 8 -1.59 -2.01 17.30
C PRO A 8 -2.59 -2.66 16.33
N PHE A 9 -3.74 -2.03 16.16
CA PHE A 9 -4.76 -2.45 15.20
C PHE A 9 -4.64 -1.55 13.98
N ASP A 10 -4.35 -2.16 12.85
CA ASP A 10 -4.37 -1.46 11.59
C ASP A 10 -5.80 -1.26 11.09
N GLY A 11 -5.99 -0.15 10.41
CA GLY A 11 -7.26 0.28 9.89
C GLY A 11 -7.29 0.32 8.37
N HIS A 12 -8.54 0.35 7.87
CA HIS A 12 -8.91 0.38 6.47
C HIS A 12 -10.23 1.14 6.39
N ALA A 13 -10.15 2.45 6.17
CA ALA A 13 -11.28 3.33 6.38
C ALA A 13 -11.29 4.53 5.42
N PRO A 14 -11.28 4.30 4.07
CA PRO A 14 -11.30 5.39 3.11
C PRO A 14 -12.57 6.23 3.25
N GLY A 15 -12.39 7.55 3.28
CA GLY A 15 -13.50 8.50 3.38
C GLY A 15 -14.21 8.56 4.74
N LEU A 16 -13.75 7.81 5.74
CA LEU A 16 -14.38 7.81 7.06
C LEU A 16 -14.00 9.07 7.85
N THR A 17 -15.00 9.83 8.29
CA THR A 17 -14.87 11.10 9.01
C THR A 17 -15.95 11.26 10.08
N GLY A 18 -15.88 12.32 10.90
CA GLY A 18 -16.88 12.70 11.90
C GLY A 18 -17.09 11.65 12.99
N SER A 19 -18.31 11.59 13.50
CA SER A 19 -18.66 10.69 14.61
C SER A 19 -18.46 9.20 14.32
N GLN A 20 -18.46 8.80 13.06
CA GLN A 20 -18.17 7.44 12.68
C GLN A 20 -16.67 7.14 12.83
N LEU A 21 -15.81 8.10 12.47
CA LEU A 21 -14.38 8.01 12.69
C LEU A 21 -14.04 7.96 14.19
N GLU A 22 -14.67 8.78 15.02
CA GLU A 22 -14.48 8.73 16.47
C GLU A 22 -14.81 7.35 17.06
N LYS A 23 -15.90 6.72 16.62
CA LYS A 23 -16.26 5.35 17.00
C LYS A 23 -15.22 4.34 16.54
N TYR A 24 -14.71 4.50 15.33
CA TYR A 24 -13.69 3.64 14.76
C TYR A 24 -12.39 3.71 15.56
N VAL A 25 -11.91 4.91 15.90
CA VAL A 25 -10.73 5.13 16.73
C VAL A 25 -10.96 4.60 18.17
N SER A 26 -12.13 4.81 18.74
CA SER A 26 -12.47 4.31 20.09
C SER A 26 -12.49 2.79 20.19
N ALA A 27 -12.65 2.09 19.08
CA ALA A 27 -12.48 0.63 19.01
C ALA A 27 -11.02 0.17 19.12
N GLY A 28 -10.05 1.12 19.09
CA GLY A 28 -8.63 0.90 19.25
C GLY A 28 -7.87 0.80 17.93
N ILE A 29 -8.48 1.17 16.81
CA ILE A 29 -7.80 1.20 15.52
C ILE A 29 -6.92 2.44 15.46
N SER A 30 -5.67 2.27 15.06
CA SER A 30 -4.60 3.26 15.23
C SER A 30 -3.94 3.73 13.94
N THR A 31 -4.33 3.13 12.80
CA THR A 31 -3.76 3.47 11.48
C THR A 31 -4.82 3.51 10.41
N ASP A 32 -4.51 4.19 9.30
CA ASP A 32 -5.18 4.03 8.01
C ASP A 32 -4.19 4.23 6.85
N HIS A 33 -4.35 3.46 5.77
CA HIS A 33 -3.50 3.52 4.57
C HIS A 33 -4.29 3.87 3.30
N GLU A 34 -5.54 4.27 3.44
CA GLU A 34 -6.43 4.55 2.31
C GLU A 34 -7.05 5.95 2.33
N CYS A 35 -6.45 6.88 3.06
CA CYS A 35 -6.88 8.26 2.96
C CYS A 35 -6.79 8.76 1.52
N THR A 36 -7.85 9.43 1.07
CA THR A 36 -7.98 9.97 -0.28
C THR A 36 -7.79 11.48 -0.35
N SER A 37 -7.68 12.15 0.80
CA SER A 37 -7.47 13.60 0.87
C SER A 37 -6.72 14.04 2.13
N ILE A 38 -6.07 15.19 2.05
CA ILE A 38 -5.39 15.83 3.21
C ILE A 38 -6.38 16.12 4.35
N ALA A 39 -7.59 16.55 4.02
CA ALA A 39 -8.60 16.89 5.03
C ALA A 39 -8.99 15.67 5.87
N GLU A 40 -9.25 14.54 5.21
CA GLU A 40 -9.52 13.25 5.83
C GLU A 40 -8.34 12.80 6.70
N ALA A 41 -7.11 12.85 6.15
CA ALA A 41 -5.91 12.43 6.86
C ALA A 41 -5.66 13.28 8.12
N ARG A 42 -5.85 14.60 8.05
CA ARG A 42 -5.70 15.51 9.20
C ARG A 42 -6.72 15.23 10.29
N GLU A 43 -7.96 14.92 9.95
CA GLU A 43 -8.97 14.56 10.94
C GLU A 43 -8.56 13.26 11.67
N LYS A 44 -8.09 12.24 10.95
CA LYS A 44 -7.58 11.01 11.54
C LYS A 44 -6.35 11.25 12.42
N ILE A 45 -5.41 12.08 11.98
CA ILE A 45 -4.23 12.49 12.77
C ILE A 45 -4.65 13.20 14.06
N SER A 46 -5.66 14.08 14.00
CA SER A 46 -6.14 14.82 15.19
C SER A 46 -6.71 13.89 16.26
N LEU A 47 -7.20 12.72 15.88
CA LEU A 47 -7.65 11.65 16.77
C LEU A 47 -6.55 10.65 17.15
N GLY A 48 -5.29 10.90 16.77
CA GLY A 48 -4.12 10.09 17.13
C GLY A 48 -3.81 8.94 16.21
N MET A 49 -4.50 8.79 15.08
CA MET A 49 -4.19 7.76 14.09
C MET A 49 -2.89 8.09 13.33
N LYS A 50 -2.13 7.07 12.99
CA LYS A 50 -1.02 7.16 12.02
C LYS A 50 -1.56 6.98 10.61
N ILE A 51 -0.99 7.73 9.67
CA ILE A 51 -1.33 7.63 8.25
C ILE A 51 -0.19 6.94 7.51
N LEU A 52 -0.53 5.84 6.85
CA LEU A 52 0.39 5.15 5.95
C LEU A 52 0.16 5.69 4.54
N ILE A 53 1.18 6.36 4.01
CA ILE A 53 1.18 6.84 2.63
C ILE A 53 1.64 5.69 1.76
N ARG A 54 0.76 5.25 0.86
CA ARG A 54 0.98 4.04 0.04
C ARG A 54 1.20 4.36 -1.44
N GLU A 55 2.10 3.62 -2.04
CA GLU A 55 2.32 3.57 -3.49
C GLU A 55 2.28 2.10 -3.94
N GLY A 56 1.06 1.57 -3.95
CA GLY A 56 0.77 0.23 -4.45
C GLY A 56 0.54 0.21 -5.96
N SER A 57 0.16 -0.94 -6.48
CA SER A 57 -0.20 -1.09 -7.90
C SER A 57 -1.61 -0.59 -8.19
N ALA A 58 -2.59 -0.95 -7.34
CA ALA A 58 -3.98 -0.55 -7.52
C ALA A 58 -4.31 0.80 -6.88
N ALA A 59 -3.66 1.15 -5.77
CA ALA A 59 -3.93 2.42 -5.09
C ALA A 59 -2.66 3.17 -4.72
N ARG A 60 -2.68 4.47 -5.00
CA ARG A 60 -1.58 5.42 -4.78
C ARG A 60 -2.12 6.69 -4.19
N ASN A 61 -1.58 7.13 -3.06
CA ASN A 61 -2.01 8.37 -2.40
C ASN A 61 -0.86 9.30 -2.01
N LEU A 62 0.37 9.03 -2.46
CA LEU A 62 1.52 9.86 -2.15
C LEU A 62 1.32 11.30 -2.62
N ASP A 63 0.86 11.50 -3.85
CA ASP A 63 0.68 12.84 -4.41
C ASP A 63 -0.34 13.67 -3.64
N GLU A 64 -1.42 13.04 -3.18
CA GLU A 64 -2.45 13.69 -2.37
C GLU A 64 -1.96 14.02 -0.95
N LEU A 65 -1.14 13.16 -0.35
CA LEU A 65 -0.83 13.24 1.07
C LEU A 65 0.57 13.77 1.40
N LYS A 66 1.48 13.87 0.43
CA LYS A 66 2.88 14.27 0.67
C LYS A 66 3.05 15.62 1.37
N LEU A 67 2.08 16.55 1.22
CA LEU A 67 2.14 17.83 1.93
C LEU A 67 2.06 17.68 3.46
N LEU A 68 1.57 16.56 3.99
CA LEU A 68 1.57 16.26 5.41
C LEU A 68 2.97 16.11 5.99
N PHE A 69 4.00 15.82 5.17
CA PHE A 69 5.39 15.85 5.63
C PHE A 69 5.85 17.22 6.13
N LYS A 70 5.18 18.31 5.72
CA LYS A 70 5.48 19.67 6.19
C LYS A 70 4.84 20.01 7.52
N THR A 71 3.82 19.26 7.95
CA THR A 71 3.04 19.59 9.15
C THR A 71 3.03 18.51 10.21
N ASP A 72 2.97 17.25 9.79
CA ASP A 72 2.73 16.11 10.68
C ASP A 72 3.67 14.91 10.43
N PRO A 73 4.99 15.09 10.15
CA PRO A 73 5.87 14.01 9.71
C PRO A 73 5.96 12.84 10.71
N ALA A 74 5.83 13.12 12.00
CA ALA A 74 5.85 12.09 13.05
C ALA A 74 4.62 11.16 13.04
N MET A 75 3.56 11.55 12.33
CA MET A 75 2.33 10.77 12.20
C MET A 75 2.29 9.94 10.92
N LEU A 76 3.32 10.05 10.06
CA LEU A 76 3.35 9.41 8.76
C LEU A 76 4.23 8.15 8.76
N MET A 77 3.81 7.18 7.97
CA MET A 77 4.60 6.01 7.59
C MET A 77 4.48 5.80 6.08
N LEU A 78 5.53 5.28 5.42
CA LEU A 78 5.47 4.89 4.02
C LEU A 78 5.19 3.40 3.91
N CYS A 79 4.38 3.00 2.94
CA CYS A 79 4.13 1.60 2.64
C CYS A 79 3.95 1.35 1.13
N SER A 80 4.07 0.10 0.71
CA SER A 80 3.88 -0.33 -0.68
C SER A 80 2.59 -1.12 -0.88
N ASP A 81 2.01 -1.60 0.19
CA ASP A 81 0.78 -2.40 0.24
C ASP A 81 0.69 -3.46 -0.88
N ASP A 82 -0.17 -3.28 -1.88
CA ASP A 82 -0.44 -4.21 -2.98
C ASP A 82 0.54 -4.10 -4.16
N LEU A 83 1.78 -3.67 -3.92
CA LEU A 83 2.77 -3.55 -4.99
C LEU A 83 3.07 -4.91 -5.63
N HIS A 84 2.74 -5.04 -6.91
CA HIS A 84 2.91 -6.27 -7.67
C HIS A 84 4.39 -6.64 -7.89
N PRO A 85 4.72 -7.94 -8.04
CA PRO A 85 6.12 -8.39 -8.19
C PRO A 85 6.88 -7.74 -9.34
N GLU A 86 6.24 -7.51 -10.49
CA GLU A 86 6.85 -6.85 -11.65
C GLU A 86 7.21 -5.37 -11.40
N MET A 87 6.55 -4.73 -10.44
CA MET A 87 6.89 -3.39 -10.00
C MET A 87 7.91 -3.43 -8.85
N LEU A 88 7.76 -4.42 -7.94
CA LEU A 88 8.66 -4.58 -6.80
C LEU A 88 10.12 -4.77 -7.22
N VAL A 89 10.38 -5.46 -8.33
CA VAL A 89 11.75 -5.62 -8.86
C VAL A 89 12.37 -4.32 -9.40
N LYS A 90 11.53 -3.31 -9.67
CA LYS A 90 11.97 -2.01 -10.19
C LYS A 90 12.06 -0.95 -9.12
N GLN A 91 11.18 -1.01 -8.12
CA GLN A 91 11.04 0.01 -7.08
C GLN A 91 10.47 -0.55 -5.78
N HIS A 92 10.87 0.05 -4.68
CA HIS A 92 10.32 -0.21 -3.36
C HIS A 92 10.36 1.09 -2.53
N ILE A 93 10.23 1.03 -1.21
CA ILE A 93 10.22 2.19 -0.31
C ILE A 93 11.40 3.14 -0.54
N ASN A 94 12.58 2.64 -0.90
CA ASN A 94 13.74 3.46 -1.24
C ASN A 94 13.45 4.47 -2.38
N LYS A 95 12.64 4.10 -3.36
CA LYS A 95 12.28 5.01 -4.46
C LYS A 95 11.23 6.05 -4.04
N LEU A 96 10.37 5.75 -3.07
CA LEU A 96 9.49 6.75 -2.45
C LEU A 96 10.33 7.80 -1.68
N VAL A 97 11.32 7.35 -0.93
CA VAL A 97 12.28 8.25 -0.25
C VAL A 97 12.98 9.14 -1.28
N SER A 98 13.57 8.54 -2.32
CA SER A 98 14.24 9.24 -3.43
C SER A 98 13.34 10.33 -4.03
N ARG A 99 12.09 9.99 -4.33
CA ARG A 99 11.11 10.91 -4.92
C ARG A 99 10.82 12.09 -3.99
N LEU A 100 10.47 11.84 -2.75
CA LEU A 100 10.14 12.88 -1.76
C LEU A 100 11.32 13.82 -1.51
N VAL A 101 12.54 13.27 -1.34
CA VAL A 101 13.75 14.09 -1.14
C VAL A 101 14.06 14.93 -2.38
N SER A 102 13.88 14.40 -3.58
CA SER A 102 14.06 15.15 -4.83
C SER A 102 13.04 16.26 -5.02
N GLU A 103 11.83 16.10 -4.47
CA GLU A 103 10.76 17.10 -4.44
C GLU A 103 10.97 18.15 -3.31
N GLY A 104 12.04 18.03 -2.50
CA GLY A 104 12.42 19.02 -1.49
C GLY A 104 11.82 18.81 -0.10
N TYR A 105 11.31 17.63 0.21
CA TYR A 105 10.92 17.27 1.57
C TYR A 105 12.15 16.98 2.43
N ASP A 106 12.04 17.20 3.73
CA ASP A 106 13.15 16.99 4.66
C ASP A 106 13.59 15.51 4.68
N LEU A 107 14.87 15.26 4.45
CA LEU A 107 15.44 13.93 4.37
C LEU A 107 15.16 13.10 5.63
N PHE A 108 15.33 13.70 6.81
CA PHE A 108 15.20 12.94 8.05
C PHE A 108 13.76 12.64 8.39
N ASP A 109 12.83 13.53 8.07
CA ASP A 109 11.40 13.27 8.26
C ASP A 109 10.92 12.16 7.32
N VAL A 110 11.37 12.18 6.06
CA VAL A 110 11.08 11.10 5.11
C VAL A 110 11.70 9.78 5.57
N LEU A 111 12.96 9.75 6.00
CA LEU A 111 13.60 8.55 6.51
C LEU A 111 12.89 8.01 7.76
N ARG A 112 12.51 8.88 8.70
CA ARG A 112 11.76 8.44 9.89
C ARG A 112 10.45 7.76 9.53
N SER A 113 9.76 8.21 8.49
CA SER A 113 8.48 7.62 8.08
C SER A 113 8.59 6.18 7.57
N CYS A 114 9.77 5.74 7.14
CA CYS A 114 9.99 4.36 6.70
C CYS A 114 10.93 3.54 7.61
N THR A 115 11.39 4.11 8.73
CA THR A 115 12.27 3.45 9.71
C THR A 115 11.73 3.60 11.13
N VAL A 116 12.01 4.71 11.78
CA VAL A 116 11.71 4.95 13.20
C VAL A 116 10.22 4.93 13.50
N ASN A 117 9.39 5.55 12.66
CA ASN A 117 7.95 5.64 12.90
C ASN A 117 7.28 4.25 12.89
N PRO A 118 7.48 3.37 11.87
CA PRO A 118 6.94 2.02 11.90
C PRO A 118 7.54 1.16 13.03
N ILE A 119 8.85 1.24 13.30
CA ILE A 119 9.48 0.50 14.38
C ILE A 119 8.82 0.82 15.72
N ARG A 120 8.62 2.09 16.02
CA ARG A 120 7.97 2.53 17.27
C ARG A 120 6.50 2.17 17.32
N HIS A 121 5.77 2.34 16.22
CA HIS A 121 4.34 2.08 16.18
C HIS A 121 4.03 0.60 16.35
N TYR A 122 4.73 -0.28 15.63
CA TYR A 122 4.49 -1.72 15.64
C TYR A 122 5.32 -2.48 16.69
N SER A 123 6.17 -1.77 17.45
CA SER A 123 7.12 -2.36 18.39
C SER A 123 7.93 -3.47 17.72
N LEU A 124 8.60 -3.12 16.61
CA LEU A 124 9.45 -4.04 15.87
C LEU A 124 10.80 -4.20 16.58
N GLU A 125 11.36 -5.40 16.48
CA GLU A 125 12.68 -5.73 17.02
C GLU A 125 13.83 -5.39 16.06
N SER A 126 13.61 -4.45 15.13
CA SER A 126 14.62 -3.94 14.22
C SER A 126 15.43 -2.82 14.85
N GLY A 127 16.73 -2.73 14.49
CA GLY A 127 17.61 -1.67 14.95
C GLY A 127 17.32 -0.32 14.29
N VAL A 128 17.66 0.75 15.03
CA VAL A 128 17.71 2.14 14.54
C VAL A 128 19.13 2.71 14.60
N LEU A 129 20.13 1.83 14.61
CA LEU A 129 21.57 2.15 14.73
C LEU A 129 21.93 2.80 16.07
N ALA A 130 21.18 2.55 17.13
CA ALA A 130 21.55 2.90 18.49
C ALA A 130 22.48 1.83 19.10
N ILE A 131 23.25 2.21 20.13
CA ILE A 131 24.13 1.27 20.82
C ILE A 131 23.28 0.19 21.51
N GLY A 132 23.54 -1.07 21.15
CA GLY A 132 22.83 -2.23 21.67
C GLY A 132 21.70 -2.74 20.76
N ASP A 133 21.34 -2.00 19.71
CA ASP A 133 20.38 -2.45 18.71
C ASP A 133 20.97 -3.54 17.80
N PRO A 134 20.10 -4.38 17.18
CA PRO A 134 20.51 -5.16 16.02
C PRO A 134 21.09 -4.28 14.93
N ALA A 135 22.15 -4.73 14.28
CA ALA A 135 22.76 -4.01 13.17
C ALA A 135 21.97 -4.25 11.87
N ASP A 136 20.80 -3.59 11.79
CA ASP A 136 19.90 -3.61 10.64
C ASP A 136 20.06 -2.29 9.88
N PHE A 137 20.66 -2.32 8.70
CA PHE A 137 20.86 -1.11 7.90
C PHE A 137 21.06 -1.42 6.42
N ILE A 138 20.91 -0.39 5.61
CA ILE A 138 21.27 -0.41 4.20
C ILE A 138 22.37 0.61 3.93
N LEU A 139 23.24 0.35 2.95
CA LEU A 139 24.15 1.32 2.37
C LEU A 139 23.60 1.75 1.02
N VAL A 140 23.51 3.05 0.82
CA VAL A 140 22.99 3.67 -0.41
C VAL A 140 24.05 4.61 -1.02
N ASP A 141 23.92 4.91 -2.31
CA ASP A 141 24.80 5.83 -3.03
C ASP A 141 24.66 7.28 -2.52
N ASP A 142 23.44 7.80 -2.54
CA ASP A 142 23.13 9.11 -2.00
C ASP A 142 21.64 9.21 -1.63
N PRO A 143 21.24 10.22 -0.82
CA PRO A 143 19.83 10.35 -0.39
C PRO A 143 18.83 10.68 -1.51
N ARG A 144 19.27 11.12 -2.68
CA ARG A 144 18.39 11.50 -3.79
C ARG A 144 18.09 10.32 -4.71
N SER A 145 19.09 9.46 -4.93
CA SER A 145 18.93 8.27 -5.79
C SER A 145 18.48 7.04 -4.99
N MET A 146 18.94 6.93 -3.73
CA MET A 146 18.62 5.82 -2.82
C MET A 146 18.82 4.43 -3.45
N ASN A 147 19.88 4.30 -4.27
CA ASN A 147 20.27 3.00 -4.80
C ASN A 147 20.99 2.19 -3.72
N VAL A 148 20.44 1.05 -3.39
CA VAL A 148 20.96 0.18 -2.32
C VAL A 148 22.14 -0.62 -2.84
N PHE A 149 23.29 -0.49 -2.19
CA PHE A 149 24.48 -1.32 -2.45
C PHE A 149 24.53 -2.55 -1.57
N GLU A 150 24.22 -2.37 -0.29
CA GLU A 150 24.29 -3.44 0.68
C GLU A 150 23.07 -3.40 1.60
N THR A 151 22.67 -4.58 2.06
CA THR A 151 21.67 -4.74 3.11
C THR A 151 22.25 -5.66 4.19
N TRP A 152 22.15 -5.20 5.43
CA TRP A 152 22.61 -5.90 6.62
C TRP A 152 21.44 -6.14 7.56
N ILE A 153 21.31 -7.36 8.05
CA ILE A 153 20.29 -7.79 9.02
C ILE A 153 20.99 -8.52 10.14
N ASP A 154 20.78 -8.09 11.37
CA ASP A 154 21.41 -8.64 12.58
C ASP A 154 22.93 -8.77 12.42
N GLY A 155 23.56 -7.73 11.85
CA GLY A 155 25.00 -7.67 11.61
C GLY A 155 25.51 -8.59 10.50
N LYS A 156 24.64 -9.24 9.73
CA LYS A 156 25.00 -10.10 8.60
C LYS A 156 24.65 -9.43 7.29
N LYS A 157 25.62 -9.36 6.38
CA LYS A 157 25.35 -8.89 5.02
C LYS A 157 24.49 -9.92 4.29
N VAL A 158 23.30 -9.51 3.84
CA VAL A 158 22.32 -10.37 3.15
C VAL A 158 22.18 -10.02 1.67
N PHE A 159 22.66 -8.84 1.27
CA PHE A 159 22.67 -8.38 -0.12
C PHE A 159 23.91 -7.56 -0.36
N ASP A 160 24.58 -7.74 -1.51
CA ASP A 160 25.75 -6.99 -1.96
C ASP A 160 25.70 -6.78 -3.49
N ARG A 161 25.51 -5.51 -3.93
CA ARG A 161 25.59 -5.07 -5.34
C ARG A 161 24.90 -5.97 -6.36
N GLY A 162 23.67 -6.38 -6.06
CA GLY A 162 22.86 -7.22 -6.94
C GLY A 162 22.85 -8.70 -6.57
N GLU A 163 23.71 -9.13 -5.64
CA GLU A 163 23.78 -10.53 -5.19
C GLU A 163 23.05 -10.71 -3.87
N ILE A 164 22.19 -11.73 -3.81
CA ILE A 164 21.55 -12.21 -2.59
C ILE A 164 22.48 -13.20 -1.92
N LEU A 165 22.89 -12.91 -0.67
CA LEU A 165 23.89 -13.69 0.07
C LEU A 165 23.30 -14.72 1.02
N PHE A 166 22.03 -15.06 0.89
CA PHE A 166 21.38 -16.11 1.66
C PHE A 166 20.56 -17.03 0.76
N SER A 167 20.41 -18.28 1.19
CA SER A 167 19.52 -19.21 0.50
C SER A 167 18.11 -19.09 1.05
N PRO A 168 17.09 -18.91 0.20
CA PRO A 168 15.72 -18.91 0.66
C PRO A 168 15.40 -20.29 1.28
N GLY A 169 14.73 -20.26 2.43
CA GLY A 169 14.26 -21.48 3.09
C GLY A 169 13.29 -22.26 2.18
N LYS A 170 13.18 -23.57 2.40
CA LYS A 170 12.18 -24.38 1.70
C LYS A 170 10.79 -23.88 2.09
N SER A 171 10.02 -23.39 1.12
CA SER A 171 8.61 -23.05 1.35
C SER A 171 7.76 -24.32 1.40
N VAL A 172 6.96 -24.47 2.44
CA VAL A 172 5.93 -25.50 2.49
C VAL A 172 4.70 -24.94 1.78
N ARG A 173 4.26 -25.63 0.73
CA ARG A 173 3.00 -25.27 0.05
C ARG A 173 1.83 -25.69 0.93
N ILE A 174 1.20 -24.72 1.60
CA ILE A 174 0.03 -24.95 2.46
C ILE A 174 -1.30 -24.75 1.72
N ASN A 175 -1.27 -24.07 0.57
CA ASN A 175 -2.45 -23.84 -0.24
C ASN A 175 -2.76 -25.05 -1.12
N ASN A 176 -4.01 -25.47 -1.11
CA ASN A 176 -4.52 -26.54 -1.95
C ASN A 176 -5.64 -25.98 -2.84
N PHE A 177 -5.26 -25.49 -4.02
CA PHE A 177 -6.19 -24.98 -5.01
C PHE A 177 -6.64 -26.12 -5.91
N ASN A 178 -7.94 -26.44 -5.85
CA ASN A 178 -8.58 -27.38 -6.75
C ASN A 178 -9.48 -26.59 -7.70
N CYS A 179 -8.97 -26.23 -8.87
CA CYS A 179 -9.73 -25.53 -9.89
C CYS A 179 -10.22 -26.53 -10.94
N THR A 180 -11.52 -26.49 -11.21
CA THR A 180 -12.08 -27.09 -12.42
C THR A 180 -11.85 -26.15 -13.59
N GLY A 181 -11.64 -26.70 -14.79
CA GLY A 181 -11.49 -25.85 -15.99
C GLY A 181 -12.74 -24.98 -16.20
N ILE A 182 -12.52 -23.70 -16.52
CA ILE A 182 -13.58 -22.77 -16.91
C ILE A 182 -13.82 -22.97 -18.41
N ILE A 183 -15.06 -23.24 -18.80
CA ILE A 183 -15.47 -23.27 -20.20
C ILE A 183 -16.01 -21.89 -20.59
N PRO A 184 -15.76 -21.39 -21.81
CA PRO A 184 -16.20 -20.06 -22.25
C PRO A 184 -17.69 -19.79 -22.05
N ASP A 185 -18.53 -20.80 -22.28
CA ASP A 185 -19.99 -20.67 -22.14
C ASP A 185 -20.44 -20.38 -20.69
N SER A 186 -19.67 -20.83 -19.69
CA SER A 186 -19.96 -20.53 -18.28
C SER A 186 -19.76 -19.05 -17.93
N LEU A 187 -19.10 -18.28 -18.80
CA LEU A 187 -18.85 -16.85 -18.67
C LEU A 187 -19.84 -16.03 -19.50
N GLU A 188 -20.84 -16.65 -20.15
CA GLU A 188 -21.85 -15.90 -20.88
C GLU A 188 -22.64 -14.98 -19.96
N LEU A 189 -22.77 -13.73 -20.36
CA LEU A 189 -23.61 -12.74 -19.68
C LEU A 189 -24.78 -12.37 -20.57
N ARG A 190 -26.00 -12.66 -20.11
CA ARG A 190 -27.25 -12.33 -20.80
C ARG A 190 -28.08 -11.41 -19.92
N PRO A 191 -28.02 -10.08 -20.14
CA PRO A 191 -28.80 -9.16 -19.33
C PRO A 191 -30.29 -9.32 -19.59
N GLU A 192 -31.08 -9.25 -18.52
CA GLU A 192 -32.56 -9.35 -18.57
C GLU A 192 -33.21 -7.99 -18.89
N LYS A 193 -32.47 -6.90 -18.81
CA LYS A 193 -32.97 -5.51 -18.97
C LYS A 193 -32.10 -4.75 -19.97
N GLU A 194 -32.68 -3.71 -20.57
CA GLU A 194 -32.00 -2.83 -21.53
C GLU A 194 -30.81 -2.06 -20.93
N LYS A 195 -30.82 -1.82 -19.62
CA LYS A 195 -29.78 -1.10 -18.92
C LYS A 195 -28.85 -2.05 -18.21
N MET A 196 -27.57 -1.80 -18.34
CA MET A 196 -26.52 -2.56 -17.69
C MET A 196 -25.70 -1.63 -16.77
N ARG A 197 -25.39 -2.13 -15.59
CA ARG A 197 -24.48 -1.46 -14.65
C ARG A 197 -23.05 -1.84 -14.99
N VAL A 198 -22.20 -0.85 -15.13
CA VAL A 198 -20.76 -0.99 -15.38
C VAL A 198 -20.01 -0.35 -14.22
N ILE A 199 -18.92 -0.98 -13.80
CA ILE A 199 -17.98 -0.42 -12.84
C ILE A 199 -16.97 0.43 -13.63
N GLU A 200 -16.98 1.74 -13.42
CA GLU A 200 -15.96 2.64 -13.95
C GLU A 200 -14.75 2.64 -12.99
N ALA A 201 -13.63 2.10 -13.45
CA ALA A 201 -12.37 2.03 -12.71
C ALA A 201 -11.43 3.17 -13.11
N PHE A 202 -10.62 3.64 -12.15
CA PHE A 202 -9.63 4.69 -12.35
C PHE A 202 -8.24 4.18 -11.99
N ASP A 203 -7.24 4.45 -12.85
CA ASP A 203 -5.86 4.05 -12.55
C ASP A 203 -5.38 4.70 -11.24
N GLY A 204 -4.76 3.89 -10.39
CA GLY A 204 -4.21 4.32 -9.10
C GLY A 204 -5.26 4.58 -8.01
N SER A 205 -6.54 4.24 -8.22
CA SER A 205 -7.64 4.43 -7.26
C SER A 205 -8.39 3.14 -6.99
N LEU A 206 -8.71 2.87 -5.73
CA LEU A 206 -9.65 1.82 -5.33
C LEU A 206 -11.11 2.27 -5.39
N VAL A 207 -11.35 3.59 -5.50
CA VAL A 207 -12.69 4.14 -5.60
C VAL A 207 -13.16 4.04 -7.04
N THR A 208 -14.26 3.32 -7.23
CA THR A 208 -14.92 3.15 -8.53
C THR A 208 -16.20 3.97 -8.60
N LYS A 209 -16.73 4.17 -9.80
CA LYS A 209 -18.04 4.78 -10.00
C LYS A 209 -19.00 3.81 -10.67
N GLU A 210 -20.26 4.05 -10.46
CA GLU A 210 -21.34 3.36 -11.20
C GLU A 210 -21.62 4.10 -12.51
N LEU A 211 -21.56 3.38 -13.62
CA LEU A 211 -21.98 3.85 -14.93
C LEU A 211 -23.14 2.99 -15.41
N ILE A 212 -24.23 3.64 -15.81
CA ILE A 212 -25.38 2.96 -16.42
C ILE A 212 -25.34 3.13 -17.92
N ILE A 213 -25.22 2.03 -18.65
CA ILE A 213 -25.21 2.04 -20.12
C ILE A 213 -26.39 1.23 -20.67
N ASN A 214 -26.87 1.58 -21.87
CA ASN A 214 -27.84 0.80 -22.60
C ASN A 214 -27.09 -0.19 -23.50
N HIS A 215 -27.33 -1.49 -23.31
CA HIS A 215 -26.82 -2.47 -24.25
C HIS A 215 -27.74 -2.55 -25.50
N ARG A 216 -27.14 -2.75 -26.67
CA ARG A 216 -27.85 -2.70 -27.94
C ARG A 216 -28.52 -4.03 -28.35
N GLY A 217 -28.84 -4.89 -27.41
CA GLY A 217 -29.56 -6.15 -27.69
C GLY A 217 -28.73 -7.25 -28.36
N MET A 218 -27.42 -7.10 -28.45
CA MET A 218 -26.53 -8.19 -28.91
C MET A 218 -26.27 -9.17 -27.76
N PHE A 219 -26.52 -10.44 -27.99
CA PHE A 219 -26.31 -11.51 -27.00
C PHE A 219 -25.47 -12.65 -27.59
N PRO A 220 -24.60 -13.31 -26.80
CA PRO A 220 -24.19 -12.93 -25.44
C PRO A 220 -23.37 -11.63 -25.43
N LEU A 221 -23.35 -10.95 -24.29
CA LEU A 221 -22.48 -9.79 -24.13
C LEU A 221 -21.01 -10.21 -24.20
N THR A 222 -20.28 -9.58 -25.09
CA THR A 222 -18.82 -9.73 -25.20
C THR A 222 -18.14 -8.46 -24.72
N ALA A 223 -16.84 -8.55 -24.45
CA ALA A 223 -16.02 -7.35 -24.20
C ALA A 223 -16.06 -6.43 -25.43
N ASP A 224 -16.22 -5.14 -25.18
CA ASP A 224 -16.12 -4.09 -26.22
C ASP A 224 -14.87 -3.25 -25.96
N THR A 225 -13.77 -3.65 -26.60
CA THR A 225 -12.48 -2.98 -26.43
C THR A 225 -12.42 -1.59 -27.05
N GLN A 226 -13.35 -1.22 -27.95
CA GLN A 226 -13.44 0.14 -28.49
C GLN A 226 -14.09 1.10 -27.49
N ALA A 227 -15.03 0.60 -26.70
CA ALA A 227 -15.66 1.34 -25.62
C ALA A 227 -14.97 1.15 -24.25
N ASP A 228 -13.83 0.44 -24.24
CA ASP A 228 -13.11 0.06 -23.00
C ASP A 228 -14.00 -0.67 -21.97
N LEU A 229 -14.87 -1.53 -22.47
CA LEU A 229 -15.75 -2.34 -21.65
C LEU A 229 -15.27 -3.80 -21.61
N LEU A 230 -14.88 -4.24 -20.43
CA LEU A 230 -14.41 -5.61 -20.19
C LEU A 230 -15.42 -6.36 -19.33
N LYS A 231 -15.41 -7.68 -19.49
CA LYS A 231 -16.18 -8.59 -18.65
C LYS A 231 -15.27 -9.11 -17.53
N VAL A 232 -15.74 -9.00 -16.31
CA VAL A 232 -15.00 -9.38 -15.09
C VAL A 232 -15.73 -10.54 -14.42
#